data_93f7293b5905072bfd6faa09ff8fa38e
#
_entry.id   93f7293b5905072bfd6faa09ff8fa38e
#
_cell.length_a   1.000
_cell.length_b   1.000
_cell.length_c   1.000
_cell.angle_alpha   90.00
_cell.angle_beta   90.00
_cell.angle_gamma   90.00
#
_symmetry.space_group_name_H-M   'P 1'
#
loop_
_entity.id
_entity.type
_entity.pdbx_description
1 polymer ?
#
loop_
_entity_poly.entity_id
_entity_poly.type
_entity_poly.pdbx_seq_one_letter_code
_entity_poly.pdbx_strand_id
1 'polypeptide(L)'
;QGEEDDVLVGVVCRYLRDTFQCRGAVPVHPPLLFPPSDEYGEESNIVRLLDKTGNVVFLPFDLTVPFARICARSGHMRLKRFDIADVYRENLLAGGQPRAVLAASYDIISQEPDPSAEAEVLALMYELLQMPGLAGEAWNVELSHESILRVFLQRFPAQFHSALLEALPQYLARGSDARVRHLLGSAGMPVSLLDEVDAWNIYEDFDTAVHTLAELLTPEERTKLAEPLAHLVSVVR
;
A
#
# COMPACT_ATOMS: atom_id res chain seq x y z
N GLN A 1 9.03 31.33 5.95
CA GLN A 1 9.12 29.91 5.60
C GLN A 1 7.86 29.14 6.05
N GLY A 2 7.35 29.29 7.30
CA GLY A 2 6.14 28.62 7.78
C GLY A 2 4.85 29.07 7.07
N GLU A 3 4.65 30.35 6.86
CA GLU A 3 3.45 30.88 6.19
C GLU A 3 3.37 30.48 4.70
N GLU A 4 4.50 30.41 4.01
CA GLU A 4 4.56 29.97 2.60
C GLU A 4 4.24 28.48 2.49
N ASP A 5 4.74 27.66 3.41
CA ASP A 5 4.45 26.23 3.50
C ASP A 5 2.96 25.98 3.76
N ASP A 6 2.32 26.74 4.65
CA ASP A 6 0.89 26.62 4.96
C ASP A 6 0.00 27.00 3.75
N VAL A 7 0.39 28.01 2.99
CA VAL A 7 -0.31 28.39 1.76
C VAL A 7 -0.21 27.29 0.72
N LEU A 8 0.99 26.73 0.54
CA LEU A 8 1.21 25.63 -0.41
C LEU A 8 0.37 24.40 -0.04
N VAL A 9 0.39 24.01 1.23
CA VAL A 9 -0.44 22.91 1.75
C VAL A 9 -1.92 23.16 1.47
N GLY A 10 -2.40 24.39 1.70
CA GLY A 10 -3.78 24.78 1.41
C GLY A 10 -4.15 24.64 -0.08
N VAL A 11 -3.24 25.00 -0.98
CA VAL A 11 -3.44 24.86 -2.44
C VAL A 11 -3.50 23.37 -2.83
N VAL A 12 -2.55 22.56 -2.33
CA VAL A 12 -2.51 21.11 -2.58
C VAL A 12 -3.79 20.44 -2.07
N CYS A 13 -4.21 20.72 -0.85
CA CYS A 13 -5.44 20.15 -0.28
C CYS A 13 -6.69 20.51 -1.09
N ARG A 14 -6.74 21.72 -1.62
CA ARG A 14 -7.86 22.15 -2.49
C ARG A 14 -7.85 21.37 -3.80
N TYR A 15 -6.70 21.29 -4.46
CA TYR A 15 -6.55 20.52 -5.70
C TYR A 15 -6.96 19.06 -5.52
N LEU A 16 -6.46 18.39 -4.46
CA LEU A 16 -6.83 17.01 -4.13
C LEU A 16 -8.35 16.87 -3.93
N ARG A 17 -8.95 17.76 -3.14
CA ARG A 17 -10.40 17.74 -2.88
C ARG A 17 -11.21 17.89 -4.16
N ASP A 18 -10.86 18.84 -4.99
CA ASP A 18 -11.57 19.11 -6.25
C ASP A 18 -11.44 17.90 -7.19
N THR A 19 -10.24 17.33 -7.33
CA THR A 19 -9.99 16.14 -8.14
C THR A 19 -10.80 14.93 -7.65
N PHE A 20 -10.82 14.68 -6.35
CA PHE A 20 -11.57 13.56 -5.77
C PHE A 20 -13.09 13.73 -5.95
N GLN A 21 -13.59 14.94 -5.73
CA GLN A 21 -15.03 15.26 -5.92
C GLN A 21 -15.46 15.15 -7.38
N CYS A 22 -14.62 15.57 -8.32
CA CYS A 22 -14.88 15.41 -9.77
C CYS A 22 -15.04 13.93 -10.17
N ARG A 23 -14.42 13.01 -9.44
CA ARG A 23 -14.56 11.55 -9.62
C ARG A 23 -15.74 10.95 -8.85
N GLY A 24 -16.57 11.80 -8.23
CA GLY A 24 -17.77 11.39 -7.49
C GLY A 24 -17.49 10.86 -6.08
N ALA A 25 -16.30 11.08 -5.53
CA ALA A 25 -16.02 10.72 -4.15
C ALA A 25 -16.61 11.74 -3.17
N VAL A 26 -17.10 11.27 -2.04
CA VAL A 26 -17.63 12.09 -0.96
C VAL A 26 -16.67 12.13 0.23
N PRO A 27 -16.56 13.25 0.95
CA PRO A 27 -15.73 13.32 2.14
C PRO A 27 -16.35 12.47 3.27
N VAL A 28 -15.54 11.56 3.83
CA VAL A 28 -15.94 10.77 5.02
C VAL A 28 -14.79 10.79 6.02
N HIS A 29 -15.04 11.40 7.16
CA HIS A 29 -14.04 11.58 8.21
C HIS A 29 -14.30 10.58 9.35
N PRO A 30 -13.42 9.59 9.56
CA PRO A 30 -13.49 8.72 10.72
C PRO A 30 -13.26 9.48 12.03
N PRO A 31 -13.71 8.94 13.17
CA PRO A 31 -13.37 9.49 14.48
C PRO A 31 -11.85 9.53 14.69
N LEU A 32 -11.38 10.60 15.36
CA LEU A 32 -9.96 10.75 15.69
C LEU A 32 -9.45 9.64 16.63
N LEU A 33 -10.29 9.19 17.56
CA LEU A 33 -9.94 8.13 18.49
C LEU A 33 -10.72 6.86 18.16
N PHE A 34 -10.03 5.75 18.11
CA PHE A 34 -10.66 4.46 17.85
C PHE A 34 -10.03 3.36 18.74
N PRO A 35 -10.78 2.27 19.03
CA PRO A 35 -10.27 1.18 19.83
C PRO A 35 -9.13 0.46 19.09
N PRO A 36 -8.26 -0.29 19.82
CA PRO A 36 -7.19 -1.09 19.25
C PRO A 36 -7.65 -1.94 18.08
N SER A 37 -6.75 -2.15 17.13
CA SER A 37 -6.97 -2.93 15.91
C SER A 37 -5.80 -3.85 15.67
N ASP A 38 -6.08 -5.12 15.36
CA ASP A 38 -5.07 -6.15 15.11
C ASP A 38 -4.36 -5.95 13.75
N GLU A 39 -4.93 -5.11 12.87
CA GLU A 39 -4.31 -4.74 11.58
C GLU A 39 -2.98 -3.98 11.76
N TYR A 40 -2.81 -3.33 12.90
CA TYR A 40 -1.55 -2.72 13.26
C TYR A 40 -0.76 -3.69 14.14
N GLY A 41 0.29 -4.28 13.63
CA GLY A 41 1.16 -5.18 14.40
C GLY A 41 1.71 -4.52 15.69
N GLU A 42 2.20 -5.35 16.62
CA GLU A 42 2.70 -4.89 17.93
C GLU A 42 3.86 -3.88 17.80
N GLU A 43 4.68 -4.00 16.76
CA GLU A 43 5.84 -3.15 16.47
C GLU A 43 5.48 -1.88 15.68
N SER A 44 4.20 -1.63 15.41
CA SER A 44 3.79 -0.43 14.67
C SER A 44 4.03 0.84 15.49
N ASN A 45 4.48 1.91 14.82
CA ASN A 45 4.66 3.24 15.40
C ASN A 45 3.32 3.96 15.63
N ILE A 46 2.28 3.22 16.02
CA ILE A 46 0.96 3.79 16.29
C ILE A 46 0.93 4.46 17.66
N VAL A 47 0.37 5.64 17.73
CA VAL A 47 0.21 6.39 18.98
C VAL A 47 -0.91 5.79 19.81
N ARG A 48 -0.55 5.30 21.01
CA ARG A 48 -1.46 4.69 21.98
C ARG A 48 -1.71 5.64 23.13
N LEU A 49 -2.98 5.85 23.46
CA LEU A 49 -3.42 6.72 24.55
C LEU A 49 -4.29 5.91 25.51
N LEU A 50 -4.41 6.39 26.74
CA LEU A 50 -5.35 5.86 27.72
C LEU A 50 -6.51 6.85 27.89
N ASP A 51 -7.72 6.35 27.82
CA ASP A 51 -8.90 7.13 28.20
C ASP A 51 -8.99 7.29 29.74
N LYS A 52 -9.97 8.06 30.21
CA LYS A 52 -10.18 8.28 31.66
C LYS A 52 -10.51 7.02 32.44
N THR A 53 -10.93 5.96 31.77
CA THR A 53 -11.31 4.66 32.36
C THR A 53 -10.18 3.64 32.27
N GLY A 54 -9.04 4.02 31.67
CA GLY A 54 -7.87 3.16 31.52
C GLY A 54 -7.91 2.28 30.26
N ASN A 55 -8.87 2.48 29.36
CA ASN A 55 -8.88 1.76 28.09
C ASN A 55 -7.86 2.36 27.11
N VAL A 56 -7.21 1.48 26.37
CA VAL A 56 -6.32 1.90 25.28
C VAL A 56 -7.14 2.38 24.09
N VAL A 57 -6.78 3.54 23.55
CA VAL A 57 -7.30 4.09 22.30
C VAL A 57 -6.17 4.49 21.40
N PHE A 58 -6.39 4.44 20.08
CA PHE A 58 -5.40 4.76 19.06
C PHE A 58 -5.73 6.09 18.37
N LEU A 59 -4.68 6.86 18.05
CA LEU A 59 -4.75 7.89 17.01
C LEU A 59 -4.58 7.25 15.62
N PRO A 60 -5.14 7.84 14.56
CA PRO A 60 -5.02 7.28 13.21
C PRO A 60 -3.56 7.29 12.74
N PHE A 61 -3.06 6.12 12.41
CA PHE A 61 -1.76 5.92 11.75
C PHE A 61 -1.88 6.09 10.23
N ASP A 62 -3.04 5.75 9.69
CA ASP A 62 -3.51 5.94 8.33
C ASP A 62 -4.99 6.32 8.32
N LEU A 63 -5.54 6.66 7.15
CA LEU A 63 -6.95 7.03 6.99
C LEU A 63 -7.81 5.86 6.50
N THR A 64 -7.22 4.73 6.14
CA THR A 64 -7.92 3.58 5.53
C THR A 64 -8.49 2.64 6.59
N VAL A 65 -7.69 2.23 7.59
CA VAL A 65 -8.16 1.30 8.63
C VAL A 65 -9.32 1.87 9.46
N PRO A 66 -9.26 3.13 9.97
CA PRO A 66 -10.41 3.72 10.65
C PRO A 66 -11.67 3.78 9.79
N PHE A 67 -11.53 4.05 8.49
CA PHE A 67 -12.63 4.07 7.55
C PHE A 67 -13.19 2.66 7.28
N ALA A 68 -12.33 1.65 7.07
CA ALA A 68 -12.77 0.28 6.88
C ALA A 68 -13.63 -0.23 8.05
N ARG A 69 -13.31 0.17 9.28
CA ARG A 69 -14.12 -0.12 10.48
C ARG A 69 -15.50 0.52 10.45
N ILE A 70 -15.62 1.75 9.93
CA ILE A 70 -16.93 2.39 9.72
C ILE A 70 -17.72 1.59 8.70
N CYS A 71 -17.13 1.23 7.57
CA CYS A 71 -17.79 0.47 6.52
C CYS A 71 -18.30 -0.89 7.01
N ALA A 72 -17.45 -1.62 7.76
CA ALA A 72 -17.84 -2.89 8.36
C ALA A 72 -19.07 -2.77 9.30
N ARG A 73 -19.21 -1.65 10.00
CA ARG A 73 -20.34 -1.39 10.89
C ARG A 73 -21.57 -0.87 10.16
N SER A 74 -21.38 -0.07 9.12
CA SER A 74 -22.47 0.60 8.40
C SER A 74 -23.07 -0.25 7.29
N GLY A 75 -22.42 -1.36 6.90
CA GLY A 75 -22.86 -2.21 5.80
C GLY A 75 -22.85 -1.51 4.43
N HIS A 76 -22.00 -0.48 4.25
CA HIS A 76 -21.86 0.16 2.95
C HIS A 76 -21.33 -0.82 1.92
N MET A 77 -22.06 -1.01 0.84
CA MET A 77 -21.74 -1.99 -0.19
C MET A 77 -21.17 -1.35 -1.47
N ARG A 78 -21.36 -0.05 -1.65
CA ARG A 78 -20.80 0.71 -2.77
C ARG A 78 -20.60 2.16 -2.35
N LEU A 79 -19.33 2.61 -2.34
CA LEU A 79 -18.99 3.97 -1.93
C LEU A 79 -17.65 4.37 -2.54
N LYS A 80 -17.59 5.60 -3.07
CA LYS A 80 -16.33 6.29 -3.32
C LYS A 80 -16.19 7.37 -2.27
N ARG A 81 -15.10 7.33 -1.52
CA ARG A 81 -14.84 8.36 -0.50
C ARG A 81 -13.42 8.90 -0.58
N PHE A 82 -13.22 10.05 0.00
CA PHE A 82 -11.88 10.56 0.30
C PHE A 82 -11.82 11.15 1.70
N ASP A 83 -10.59 11.26 2.21
CA ASP A 83 -10.29 12.02 3.42
C ASP A 83 -8.94 12.73 3.26
N ILE A 84 -8.81 13.92 3.83
CA ILE A 84 -7.56 14.68 3.90
C ILE A 84 -7.46 15.16 5.33
N ALA A 85 -6.63 14.49 6.12
CA ALA A 85 -6.52 14.72 7.56
C ALA A 85 -5.13 14.35 8.09
N ASP A 86 -4.84 14.78 9.32
CA ASP A 86 -3.61 14.41 10.00
C ASP A 86 -3.66 12.95 10.47
N VAL A 87 -2.55 12.25 10.24
CA VAL A 87 -2.23 10.94 10.81
C VAL A 87 -1.05 11.09 11.77
N TYR A 88 -0.95 10.19 12.75
CA TYR A 88 -0.03 10.35 13.86
C TYR A 88 0.89 9.14 13.98
N ARG A 89 2.16 9.40 14.17
CA ARG A 89 3.17 8.35 14.35
C ARG A 89 4.02 8.63 15.56
N GLU A 90 4.31 7.60 16.35
CA GLU A 90 5.22 7.72 17.48
C GLU A 90 6.63 8.10 17.01
N ASN A 91 7.29 8.94 17.79
CA ASN A 91 8.69 9.28 17.60
C ASN A 91 9.55 8.42 18.53
N LEU A 92 9.95 7.25 18.05
CA LEU A 92 10.70 6.27 18.83
C LEU A 92 12.09 6.76 19.26
N LEU A 93 12.70 7.70 18.51
CA LEU A 93 14.09 8.13 18.75
C LEU A 93 14.23 9.25 19.78
N ALA A 94 13.16 9.97 20.11
CA ALA A 94 13.29 11.19 20.90
C ALA A 94 12.43 11.21 22.18
N GLY A 95 11.64 10.17 22.48
CA GLY A 95 10.71 10.17 23.64
C GLY A 95 9.79 11.40 23.65
N GLY A 96 9.56 11.99 22.45
CA GLY A 96 8.92 13.25 22.24
C GLY A 96 7.44 13.13 21.81
N GLN A 97 6.86 14.25 21.46
CA GLN A 97 5.49 14.29 20.98
C GLN A 97 5.34 13.49 19.69
N PRO A 98 4.17 12.83 19.48
CA PRO A 98 3.84 12.18 18.23
C PRO A 98 4.00 13.14 17.04
N ARG A 99 4.47 12.62 15.92
CA ARG A 99 4.59 13.38 14.68
C ARG A 99 3.25 13.34 13.96
N ALA A 100 2.67 14.51 13.71
CA ALA A 100 1.56 14.67 12.80
C ALA A 100 2.07 14.76 11.36
N VAL A 101 1.40 14.05 10.45
CA VAL A 101 1.67 14.06 9.00
C VAL A 101 0.34 14.22 8.29
N LEU A 102 0.20 15.24 7.46
CA LEU A 102 -0.98 15.38 6.61
C LEU A 102 -1.00 14.28 5.56
N ALA A 103 -2.09 13.53 5.51
CA ALA A 103 -2.31 12.43 4.58
C ALA A 103 -3.58 12.65 3.77
N ALA A 104 -3.61 12.11 2.55
CA ALA A 104 -4.81 12.04 1.74
C ALA A 104 -5.09 10.57 1.39
N SER A 105 -6.36 10.18 1.45
CA SER A 105 -6.82 8.84 1.09
C SER A 105 -7.99 8.95 0.13
N TYR A 106 -8.01 8.07 -0.87
CA TYR A 106 -9.12 7.89 -1.80
C TYR A 106 -9.44 6.41 -1.86
N ASP A 107 -10.68 6.05 -1.56
CA ASP A 107 -11.10 4.65 -1.45
C ASP A 107 -12.37 4.42 -2.26
N ILE A 108 -12.39 3.28 -2.97
CA ILE A 108 -13.56 2.76 -3.68
C ILE A 108 -13.96 1.44 -3.02
N ILE A 109 -15.20 1.37 -2.58
CA ILE A 109 -15.81 0.12 -2.09
C ILE A 109 -16.75 -0.38 -3.17
N SER A 110 -16.61 -1.64 -3.56
CA SER A 110 -17.51 -2.37 -4.44
C SER A 110 -17.85 -3.74 -3.85
N GLN A 111 -18.97 -4.32 -4.23
CA GLN A 111 -19.38 -5.66 -3.78
C GLN A 111 -18.59 -6.76 -4.48
N GLU A 112 -18.29 -6.55 -5.74
CA GLU A 112 -17.58 -7.49 -6.60
C GLU A 112 -16.25 -6.88 -7.04
N PRO A 113 -15.22 -7.70 -7.26
CA PRO A 113 -14.00 -7.26 -7.90
C PRO A 113 -14.32 -6.59 -9.23
N ASP A 114 -13.90 -5.34 -9.39
CA ASP A 114 -14.17 -4.54 -10.56
C ASP A 114 -12.87 -3.91 -11.08
N PRO A 115 -12.33 -4.41 -12.21
CA PRO A 115 -11.13 -3.84 -12.82
C PRO A 115 -11.25 -2.34 -13.10
N SER A 116 -12.47 -1.85 -13.31
CA SER A 116 -12.69 -0.41 -13.54
C SER A 116 -12.39 0.45 -12.31
N ALA A 117 -12.61 -0.08 -11.10
CA ALA A 117 -12.27 0.61 -9.86
C ALA A 117 -10.75 0.72 -9.68
N GLU A 118 -10.01 -0.33 -9.98
CA GLU A 118 -8.55 -0.34 -9.93
C GLU A 118 -7.95 0.57 -11.00
N ALA A 119 -8.46 0.50 -12.23
CA ALA A 119 -8.07 1.40 -13.33
C ALA A 119 -8.34 2.88 -12.98
N GLU A 120 -9.46 3.18 -12.31
CA GLU A 120 -9.77 4.52 -11.84
C GLU A 120 -8.74 5.03 -10.82
N VAL A 121 -8.30 4.17 -9.88
CA VAL A 121 -7.26 4.53 -8.91
C VAL A 121 -5.93 4.82 -9.62
N LEU A 122 -5.52 4.00 -10.60
CA LEU A 122 -4.31 4.24 -11.38
C LEU A 122 -4.39 5.54 -12.20
N ALA A 123 -5.54 5.78 -12.84
CA ALA A 123 -5.77 7.02 -13.58
C ALA A 123 -5.74 8.25 -12.66
N LEU A 124 -6.28 8.13 -11.44
CA LEU A 124 -6.20 9.17 -10.42
C LEU A 124 -4.75 9.41 -9.99
N MET A 125 -3.98 8.36 -9.70
CA MET A 125 -2.56 8.49 -9.37
C MET A 125 -1.80 9.22 -10.47
N TYR A 126 -2.00 8.84 -11.73
CA TYR A 126 -1.37 9.51 -12.86
C TYR A 126 -1.74 11.00 -12.92
N GLU A 127 -3.02 11.35 -12.75
CA GLU A 127 -3.49 12.74 -12.73
C GLU A 127 -2.82 13.55 -11.61
N LEU A 128 -2.73 12.98 -10.41
CA LEU A 128 -2.08 13.65 -9.26
C LEU A 128 -0.58 13.87 -9.48
N LEU A 129 0.10 12.96 -10.16
CA LEU A 129 1.52 13.11 -10.51
C LEU A 129 1.77 14.19 -11.59
N GLN A 130 0.73 14.62 -12.31
CA GLN A 130 0.79 15.76 -13.25
C GLN A 130 0.58 17.12 -12.56
N MET A 131 0.35 17.14 -11.24
CA MET A 131 0.17 18.38 -10.50
C MET A 131 1.43 19.28 -10.61
N PRO A 132 1.27 20.62 -10.71
CA PRO A 132 2.39 21.54 -10.69
C PRO A 132 3.30 21.31 -9.48
N GLY A 133 4.60 21.16 -9.72
CA GLY A 133 5.61 20.80 -8.71
C GLY A 133 5.96 19.33 -8.64
N LEU A 134 5.13 18.44 -9.21
CA LEU A 134 5.43 17.02 -9.39
C LEU A 134 5.59 16.66 -10.87
N ALA A 135 4.93 17.41 -11.76
CA ALA A 135 5.02 17.21 -13.19
C ALA A 135 6.46 17.39 -13.71
N GLY A 136 6.93 16.41 -14.47
CA GLY A 136 8.30 16.40 -15.00
C GLY A 136 9.32 15.61 -14.17
N GLU A 137 8.96 15.17 -12.96
CA GLU A 137 9.73 14.18 -12.22
C GLU A 137 9.56 12.79 -12.84
N ALA A 138 10.58 11.93 -12.69
CA ALA A 138 10.47 10.53 -13.11
C ALA A 138 9.79 9.72 -11.99
N TRP A 139 8.65 9.12 -12.30
CA TRP A 139 7.88 8.29 -11.38
C TRP A 139 7.87 6.85 -11.84
N ASN A 140 8.01 5.93 -10.90
CA ASN A 140 7.78 4.51 -11.12
C ASN A 140 6.50 4.10 -10.39
N VAL A 141 5.63 3.38 -11.09
CA VAL A 141 4.43 2.77 -10.50
C VAL A 141 4.68 1.27 -10.40
N GLU A 142 4.68 0.76 -9.18
CA GLU A 142 4.86 -0.66 -8.92
C GLU A 142 3.49 -1.32 -8.73
N LEU A 143 3.20 -2.33 -9.52
CA LEU A 143 1.98 -3.12 -9.46
C LEU A 143 2.29 -4.53 -8.97
N SER A 144 1.50 -5.03 -8.04
CA SER A 144 1.58 -6.41 -7.58
C SER A 144 0.19 -7.01 -7.41
N HIS A 145 0.12 -8.35 -7.46
CA HIS A 145 -1.11 -9.09 -7.24
C HIS A 145 -0.86 -10.21 -6.25
N GLU A 146 -1.76 -10.38 -5.27
CA GLU A 146 -1.62 -11.37 -4.20
C GLU A 146 -1.39 -12.79 -4.73
N SER A 147 -2.05 -13.18 -5.82
CA SER A 147 -1.89 -14.51 -6.41
C SER A 147 -0.47 -14.75 -6.93
N ILE A 148 0.21 -13.72 -7.45
CA ILE A 148 1.61 -13.80 -7.87
C ILE A 148 2.49 -14.05 -6.66
N LEU A 149 2.27 -13.26 -5.58
CA LEU A 149 2.99 -13.45 -4.33
C LEU A 149 2.75 -14.85 -3.73
N ARG A 150 1.53 -15.37 -3.77
CA ARG A 150 1.23 -16.72 -3.32
C ARG A 150 2.00 -17.79 -4.09
N VAL A 151 2.03 -17.69 -5.42
CA VAL A 151 2.78 -18.63 -6.26
C VAL A 151 4.27 -18.52 -5.97
N PHE A 152 4.79 -17.31 -5.83
CA PHE A 152 6.18 -17.08 -5.41
C PHE A 152 6.48 -17.78 -4.08
N LEU A 153 5.70 -17.53 -3.03
CA LEU A 153 5.92 -18.14 -1.72
C LEU A 153 5.84 -19.67 -1.74
N GLN A 154 4.95 -20.25 -2.57
CA GLN A 154 4.81 -21.72 -2.66
C GLN A 154 6.06 -22.44 -3.18
N ARG A 155 6.98 -21.73 -3.83
CA ARG A 155 8.26 -22.31 -4.28
C ARG A 155 9.26 -22.49 -3.15
N PHE A 156 9.04 -21.83 -2.02
CA PHE A 156 9.94 -21.86 -0.87
C PHE A 156 9.35 -22.68 0.27
N PRO A 157 10.19 -23.37 1.06
CA PRO A 157 9.73 -24.05 2.27
C PRO A 157 9.01 -23.08 3.23
N ALA A 158 7.90 -23.53 3.84
CA ALA A 158 7.04 -22.72 4.69
C ALA A 158 7.78 -22.02 5.83
N GLN A 159 8.86 -22.61 6.32
CA GLN A 159 9.71 -22.01 7.38
C GLN A 159 10.35 -20.68 6.98
N PHE A 160 10.48 -20.38 5.68
CA PHE A 160 11.06 -19.14 5.18
C PHE A 160 10.01 -18.11 4.77
N HIS A 161 8.72 -18.45 4.77
CA HIS A 161 7.67 -17.53 4.33
C HIS A 161 7.63 -16.24 5.16
N SER A 162 7.80 -16.32 6.48
CA SER A 162 7.84 -15.13 7.34
C SER A 162 9.00 -14.21 6.98
N ALA A 163 10.20 -14.76 6.80
CA ALA A 163 11.38 -13.98 6.43
C ALA A 163 11.24 -13.36 5.02
N LEU A 164 10.64 -14.09 4.07
CA LEU A 164 10.35 -13.56 2.72
C LEU A 164 9.35 -12.42 2.78
N LEU A 165 8.27 -12.53 3.56
CA LEU A 165 7.29 -11.46 3.74
C LEU A 165 7.89 -10.23 4.44
N GLU A 166 8.80 -10.42 5.40
CA GLU A 166 9.53 -9.34 6.07
C GLU A 166 10.49 -8.62 5.10
N ALA A 167 11.16 -9.39 4.22
CA ALA A 167 12.04 -8.83 3.20
C ALA A 167 11.29 -8.15 2.04
N LEU A 168 10.00 -8.49 1.82
CA LEU A 168 9.22 -8.08 0.67
C LEU A 168 9.19 -6.56 0.43
N PRO A 169 8.99 -5.68 1.43
CA PRO A 169 8.98 -4.23 1.22
C PRO A 169 10.33 -3.70 0.68
N GLN A 170 11.45 -4.27 1.13
CA GLN A 170 12.77 -3.91 0.65
C GLN A 170 13.03 -4.47 -0.74
N TYR A 171 12.60 -5.70 -0.98
CA TYR A 171 12.67 -6.37 -2.27
C TYR A 171 11.86 -5.61 -3.34
N LEU A 172 10.64 -5.21 -3.05
CA LEU A 172 9.79 -4.43 -3.97
C LEU A 172 10.36 -3.03 -4.25
N ALA A 173 11.00 -2.39 -3.25
CA ALA A 173 11.54 -1.06 -3.41
C ALA A 173 12.86 -1.01 -4.22
N ARG A 174 13.67 -2.08 -4.22
CA ARG A 174 15.05 -2.05 -4.73
C ARG A 174 15.50 -3.32 -5.44
N GLY A 175 14.63 -4.31 -5.52
CA GLY A 175 15.00 -5.64 -5.99
C GLY A 175 15.80 -6.43 -4.95
N SER A 176 16.36 -7.54 -5.41
CA SER A 176 17.28 -8.31 -4.58
C SER A 176 18.59 -7.55 -4.44
N ASP A 177 18.81 -6.99 -3.28
CA ASP A 177 20.06 -6.32 -2.93
C ASP A 177 20.79 -7.07 -1.79
N ALA A 178 21.97 -6.59 -1.43
CA ALA A 178 22.77 -7.20 -0.36
C ALA A 178 22.03 -7.24 1.00
N ARG A 179 21.07 -6.35 1.25
CA ARG A 179 20.30 -6.31 2.51
C ARG A 179 19.24 -7.40 2.52
N VAL A 180 18.51 -7.56 1.42
CA VAL A 180 17.52 -8.65 1.25
C VAL A 180 18.24 -9.99 1.40
N ARG A 181 19.36 -10.19 0.69
CA ARG A 181 20.17 -11.43 0.82
C ARG A 181 20.68 -11.64 2.24
N HIS A 182 21.15 -10.60 2.93
CA HIS A 182 21.59 -10.70 4.31
C HIS A 182 20.44 -11.07 5.26
N LEU A 183 19.27 -10.45 5.12
CA LEU A 183 18.11 -10.73 5.95
C LEU A 183 17.63 -12.18 5.77
N LEU A 184 17.48 -12.64 4.53
CA LEU A 184 17.09 -14.02 4.23
C LEU A 184 18.17 -15.03 4.65
N GLY A 185 19.44 -14.70 4.46
CA GLY A 185 20.57 -15.53 4.90
C GLY A 185 20.65 -15.64 6.43
N SER A 186 20.35 -14.57 7.17
CA SER A 186 20.30 -14.60 8.64
C SER A 186 19.12 -15.45 9.16
N ALA A 187 18.05 -15.57 8.39
CA ALA A 187 16.95 -16.51 8.65
C ALA A 187 17.30 -17.97 8.31
N GLY A 188 18.52 -18.23 7.85
CA GLY A 188 19.01 -19.58 7.53
C GLY A 188 18.64 -20.07 6.13
N MET A 189 18.27 -19.16 5.21
CA MET A 189 17.94 -19.54 3.83
C MET A 189 19.20 -19.97 3.07
N PRO A 190 19.22 -21.15 2.42
CA PRO A 190 20.35 -21.62 1.61
C PRO A 190 20.60 -20.72 0.40
N VAL A 191 21.87 -20.62 -0.02
CA VAL A 191 22.29 -19.80 -1.17
C VAL A 191 21.50 -20.14 -2.45
N SER A 192 21.22 -21.42 -2.69
CA SER A 192 20.43 -21.84 -3.85
C SER A 192 19.02 -21.26 -3.89
N LEU A 193 18.39 -21.09 -2.73
CA LEU A 193 17.07 -20.44 -2.63
C LEU A 193 17.18 -18.92 -2.72
N LEU A 194 18.29 -18.32 -2.27
CA LEU A 194 18.54 -16.89 -2.47
C LEU A 194 18.69 -16.57 -3.97
N ASP A 195 19.37 -17.43 -4.73
CA ASP A 195 19.50 -17.27 -6.18
C ASP A 195 18.15 -17.41 -6.90
N GLU A 196 17.24 -18.24 -6.36
CA GLU A 196 15.87 -18.34 -6.87
C GLU A 196 15.06 -17.06 -6.55
N VAL A 197 15.22 -16.46 -5.38
CA VAL A 197 14.61 -15.14 -5.05
C VAL A 197 15.11 -14.09 -6.04
N ASP A 198 16.42 -14.08 -6.34
CA ASP A 198 17.00 -13.11 -7.29
C ASP A 198 16.45 -13.28 -8.70
N ALA A 199 16.15 -14.50 -9.14
CA ALA A 199 15.56 -14.77 -10.45
C ALA A 199 14.14 -14.18 -10.62
N TRP A 200 13.43 -13.92 -9.53
CA TRP A 200 12.11 -13.28 -9.54
C TRP A 200 12.17 -11.74 -9.51
N ASN A 201 13.35 -11.18 -9.66
CA ASN A 201 13.59 -9.75 -9.70
C ASN A 201 13.13 -9.14 -11.05
N ILE A 202 11.82 -8.97 -11.23
CA ILE A 202 11.21 -8.50 -12.48
C ILE A 202 11.00 -6.99 -12.37
N TYR A 203 12.08 -6.20 -12.67
CA TYR A 203 12.04 -4.74 -12.75
C TYR A 203 12.13 -4.32 -14.22
N GLU A 204 11.01 -4.41 -14.92
CA GLU A 204 10.94 -4.11 -16.34
C GLU A 204 9.64 -3.36 -16.63
N ASP A 205 9.47 -2.89 -17.86
CA ASP A 205 8.17 -2.39 -18.28
C ASP A 205 7.09 -3.49 -18.17
N PHE A 206 5.84 -3.07 -18.07
CA PHE A 206 4.72 -3.97 -17.76
C PHE A 206 4.60 -5.16 -18.73
N ASP A 207 4.73 -4.91 -20.04
CA ASP A 207 4.58 -5.98 -21.05
C ASP A 207 5.73 -6.98 -20.98
N THR A 208 6.97 -6.51 -20.81
CA THR A 208 8.17 -7.33 -20.63
C THR A 208 8.07 -8.12 -19.31
N ALA A 209 7.64 -7.46 -18.21
CA ALA A 209 7.46 -8.12 -16.91
C ALA A 209 6.44 -9.26 -16.97
N VAL A 210 5.31 -9.08 -17.67
CA VAL A 210 4.31 -10.15 -17.88
C VAL A 210 4.89 -11.31 -18.68
N HIS A 211 5.71 -11.02 -19.69
CA HIS A 211 6.36 -12.06 -20.50
C HIS A 211 7.41 -12.83 -19.68
N THR A 212 8.29 -12.13 -18.99
CA THR A 212 9.33 -12.72 -18.11
C THR A 212 8.70 -13.57 -17.02
N LEU A 213 7.62 -13.08 -16.38
CA LEU A 213 6.86 -13.84 -15.41
C LEU A 213 6.30 -15.14 -16.04
N ALA A 214 5.74 -15.04 -17.24
CA ALA A 214 5.22 -16.21 -17.94
C ALA A 214 6.31 -17.26 -18.27
N GLU A 215 7.54 -16.86 -18.51
CA GLU A 215 8.68 -17.77 -18.71
C GLU A 215 9.11 -18.45 -17.41
N LEU A 216 9.12 -17.73 -16.31
CA LEU A 216 9.49 -18.26 -14.98
C LEU A 216 8.47 -19.24 -14.41
N LEU A 217 7.21 -19.17 -14.84
CA LEU A 217 6.13 -20.00 -14.32
C LEU A 217 6.10 -21.40 -14.96
N THR A 218 5.85 -22.41 -14.15
CA THR A 218 5.51 -23.76 -14.63
C THR A 218 4.14 -23.77 -15.33
N PRO A 219 3.83 -24.76 -16.17
CA PRO A 219 2.51 -24.85 -16.82
C PRO A 219 1.33 -24.85 -15.84
N GLU A 220 1.50 -25.45 -14.66
CA GLU A 220 0.48 -25.49 -13.61
C GLU A 220 0.28 -24.11 -12.97
N GLU A 221 1.37 -23.41 -12.67
CA GLU A 221 1.35 -22.03 -12.13
C GLU A 221 0.76 -21.05 -13.13
N ARG A 222 1.08 -21.18 -14.42
CA ARG A 222 0.46 -20.36 -15.50
C ARG A 222 -1.05 -20.51 -15.51
N THR A 223 -1.56 -21.75 -15.32
CA THR A 223 -3.00 -21.98 -15.27
C THR A 223 -3.63 -21.30 -14.05
N LYS A 224 -2.98 -21.37 -12.89
CA LYS A 224 -3.45 -20.70 -11.66
C LYS A 224 -3.43 -19.18 -11.76
N LEU A 225 -2.50 -18.61 -12.50
CA LEU A 225 -2.32 -17.16 -12.65
C LEU A 225 -2.97 -16.59 -13.92
N ALA A 226 -3.60 -17.40 -14.76
CA ALA A 226 -4.20 -16.93 -16.02
C ALA A 226 -5.24 -15.83 -15.80
N GLU A 227 -6.15 -16.03 -14.84
CA GLU A 227 -7.18 -15.03 -14.49
C GLU A 227 -6.59 -13.79 -13.81
N PRO A 228 -5.74 -13.90 -12.74
CA PRO A 228 -5.06 -12.76 -12.15
C PRO A 228 -4.24 -11.93 -13.13
N LEU A 229 -3.50 -12.55 -14.03
CA LEU A 229 -2.71 -11.82 -15.05
C LEU A 229 -3.62 -11.13 -16.07
N ALA A 230 -4.69 -11.79 -16.53
CA ALA A 230 -5.67 -11.16 -17.41
C ALA A 230 -6.34 -9.95 -16.73
N HIS A 231 -6.62 -10.04 -15.44
CA HIS A 231 -7.15 -8.93 -14.65
C HIS A 231 -6.17 -7.77 -14.62
N LEU A 232 -4.90 -7.98 -14.24
CA LEU A 232 -3.88 -6.93 -14.24
C LEU A 232 -3.73 -6.25 -15.61
N VAL A 233 -3.71 -7.03 -16.70
CA VAL A 233 -3.66 -6.51 -18.06
C VAL A 233 -4.87 -5.62 -18.36
N SER A 234 -6.06 -6.00 -17.90
CA SER A 234 -7.29 -5.22 -18.13
C SER A 234 -7.32 -3.91 -17.33
N VAL A 235 -6.61 -3.86 -16.19
CA VAL A 235 -6.51 -2.65 -15.36
C VAL A 235 -5.54 -1.62 -15.95
N VAL A 236 -4.45 -2.10 -16.58
CA VAL A 236 -3.38 -1.24 -17.12
C VAL A 236 -3.67 -0.73 -18.53
N ARG A 237 -4.45 -1.45 -19.34
CA ARG A 237 -4.86 -1.09 -20.71
C ARG A 237 -6.19 -0.35 -20.74
#